data_111f6d5e64bd369d58441b77ffdfe8bf
#
_entry.id   111f6d5e64bd369d58441b77ffdfe8bf
#
_cell.length_a   1.000
_cell.length_b   1.000
_cell.length_c   1.000
_cell.angle_alpha   90.00
_cell.angle_beta   90.00
_cell.angle_gamma   90.00
#
_symmetry.space_group_name_H-M   'P 1'
#
loop_
_entity.id
_entity.type
_entity.pdbx_description
1 polymer ?
#
loop_
_entity_poly.entity_id
_entity_poly.type
_entity_poly.pdbx_seq_one_letter_code
_entity_poly.pdbx_strand_id
1 'polypeptide(L)'
;MSMGRSLQEVMVREAYVAQYADPIALRQGDIVQVQRADAEFVEWLWCRGPDGKEGWVHRSFLSESSGHATAISDYSAKELTASEGERGRLLQVLDGWALVELEGSRVGWLPEGVLHTSNI
;
A
#
# COMPACT_ATOMS: atom_id res chain seq x y z
N MET A 1 -14.30 13.38 24.44
CA MET A 1 -14.10 13.01 23.92
C MET A 1 -13.42 12.57 23.23
N SER A 2 -13.14 12.25 22.84
CA SER A 2 -12.61 11.88 22.08
C SER A 2 -12.20 11.53 21.85
N MET A 3 -11.94 11.40 21.69
CA MET A 3 -11.49 11.11 21.32
C MET A 3 -10.93 10.63 20.37
N GLY A 4 -10.75 11.00 19.99
CA GLY A 4 -10.18 10.61 18.75
C GLY A 4 -9.18 9.49 18.96
N ARG A 5 -9.05 8.58 18.01
CA ARG A 5 -8.07 7.53 18.11
C ARG A 5 -6.69 8.03 17.73
N SER A 6 -5.70 7.72 18.56
CA SER A 6 -4.31 7.92 18.18
C SER A 6 -3.92 6.85 17.18
N LEU A 7 -3.24 7.25 16.10
CA LEU A 7 -2.68 6.29 15.19
C LEU A 7 -1.46 5.64 15.82
N GLN A 8 -1.27 4.38 15.50
CA GLN A 8 -0.15 3.63 16.02
C GLN A 8 1.15 4.14 15.44
N GLU A 9 2.15 4.32 16.30
CA GLU A 9 3.47 4.74 15.84
C GLU A 9 4.26 3.56 15.30
N VAL A 10 5.07 3.83 14.29
CA VAL A 10 5.96 2.83 13.70
C VAL A 10 7.37 3.37 13.62
N MET A 11 8.33 2.45 13.64
CA MET A 11 9.73 2.76 13.37
C MET A 11 10.24 1.76 12.35
N VAL A 12 11.02 2.25 11.41
CA VAL A 12 11.67 1.39 10.42
C VAL A 12 12.82 0.67 11.10
N ARG A 13 12.71 -0.65 11.19
CA ARG A 13 13.73 -1.49 11.85
C ARG A 13 14.77 -2.00 10.87
N GLU A 14 14.50 -1.94 9.58
CA GLU A 14 15.37 -2.43 8.54
C GLU A 14 15.19 -1.58 7.30
N ALA A 15 16.27 -1.10 6.71
CA ALA A 15 16.20 -0.26 5.52
C ALA A 15 15.49 -0.98 4.38
N TYR A 16 14.74 -0.24 3.59
CA TYR A 16 14.01 -0.78 2.45
C TYR A 16 14.11 0.18 1.27
N VAL A 17 14.26 -0.39 0.08
CA VAL A 17 14.31 0.39 -1.16
C VAL A 17 13.07 0.04 -1.99
N ALA A 18 12.31 1.07 -2.36
CA ALA A 18 11.13 0.89 -3.22
C ALA A 18 11.55 0.19 -4.51
N GLN A 19 10.75 -0.81 -4.92
CA GLN A 19 11.11 -1.66 -6.05
C GLN A 19 10.59 -1.13 -7.39
N TYR A 20 9.56 -0.28 -7.36
CA TYR A 20 8.93 0.21 -8.59
C TYR A 20 8.93 1.73 -8.56
N ALA A 21 9.54 2.35 -9.58
CA ALA A 21 9.73 3.79 -9.61
C ALA A 21 8.43 4.54 -9.94
N ASP A 22 7.56 3.93 -10.73
CA ASP A 22 6.37 4.61 -11.23
C ASP A 22 5.19 3.64 -11.27
N PRO A 23 4.74 3.15 -10.10
CA PRO A 23 3.70 2.13 -10.06
C PRO A 23 2.31 2.70 -10.32
N ILE A 24 1.36 1.78 -10.48
CA ILE A 24 -0.04 2.11 -10.72
C ILE A 24 -0.60 3.05 -9.65
N ALA A 25 -1.38 4.03 -10.09
CA ALA A 25 -2.18 4.88 -9.22
C ALA A 25 -3.57 4.96 -9.84
N LEU A 26 -4.59 4.92 -9.00
CA LEU A 26 -5.97 4.81 -9.46
C LEU A 26 -6.83 5.89 -8.81
N ARG A 27 -7.82 6.33 -9.56
CA ARG A 27 -8.93 7.12 -9.00
C ARG A 27 -10.16 6.23 -8.93
N GLN A 28 -11.03 6.52 -8.00
CA GLN A 28 -12.30 5.83 -7.90
C GLN A 28 -12.98 5.78 -9.26
N GLY A 29 -13.41 4.59 -9.66
CA GLY A 29 -14.06 4.38 -10.95
C GLY A 29 -13.13 3.95 -12.07
N ASP A 30 -11.82 4.02 -11.88
CA ASP A 30 -10.88 3.54 -12.89
C ASP A 30 -11.02 2.04 -13.07
N ILE A 31 -10.93 1.60 -14.32
CA ILE A 31 -11.01 0.18 -14.67
C ILE A 31 -9.60 -0.33 -14.87
N VAL A 32 -9.30 -1.47 -14.26
CA VAL A 32 -7.99 -2.10 -14.36
C VAL A 32 -8.12 -3.51 -14.93
N GLN A 33 -7.04 -3.97 -15.57
CA GLN A 33 -6.92 -5.36 -15.99
C GLN A 33 -6.18 -6.10 -14.89
N VAL A 34 -6.80 -7.15 -14.36
CA VAL A 34 -6.17 -8.01 -13.35
C VAL A 34 -5.39 -9.07 -14.10
N GLN A 35 -4.07 -9.14 -13.87
CA GLN A 35 -3.22 -10.06 -14.62
C GLN A 35 -2.87 -11.31 -13.83
N ARG A 36 -2.61 -11.16 -12.53
CA ARG A 36 -2.29 -12.33 -11.69
C ARG A 36 -2.36 -11.95 -10.22
N ALA A 37 -2.45 -12.95 -9.36
CA ALA A 37 -2.36 -12.79 -7.92
C ALA A 37 -0.94 -13.09 -7.46
N ASP A 38 -0.53 -12.48 -6.34
CA ASP A 38 0.75 -12.80 -5.75
C ASP A 38 0.72 -14.24 -5.23
N ALA A 39 1.82 -14.97 -5.38
CA ALA A 39 1.87 -16.37 -5.02
C ALA A 39 1.76 -16.58 -3.51
N GLU A 40 2.26 -15.66 -2.72
CA GLU A 40 2.27 -15.76 -1.26
C GLU A 40 1.08 -15.04 -0.63
N PHE A 41 0.86 -13.79 -1.05
CA PHE A 41 -0.23 -12.97 -0.51
C PHE A 41 -1.29 -12.81 -1.59
N VAL A 42 -2.16 -13.82 -1.73
CA VAL A 42 -3.07 -13.95 -2.86
C VAL A 42 -4.10 -12.83 -2.97
N GLU A 43 -4.27 -12.02 -1.91
CA GLU A 43 -5.16 -10.87 -1.96
C GLU A 43 -4.54 -9.67 -2.68
N TRP A 44 -3.26 -9.73 -3.00
CA TRP A 44 -2.60 -8.70 -3.80
C TRP A 44 -2.57 -9.12 -5.26
N LEU A 45 -3.08 -8.23 -6.12
CA LEU A 45 -3.24 -8.51 -7.55
C LEU A 45 -2.34 -7.59 -8.36
N TRP A 46 -1.64 -8.17 -9.34
CA TRP A 46 -0.86 -7.37 -10.28
C TRP A 46 -1.81 -6.85 -11.34
N CYS A 47 -1.94 -5.54 -11.43
CA CYS A 47 -2.94 -4.89 -12.28
C CYS A 47 -2.30 -3.89 -13.22
N ARG A 48 -2.95 -3.67 -14.36
CA ARG A 48 -2.62 -2.60 -15.29
C ARG A 48 -3.75 -1.59 -15.29
N GLY A 49 -3.41 -0.32 -15.09
CA GLY A 49 -4.38 0.77 -15.06
C GLY A 49 -4.65 1.38 -16.43
N PRO A 50 -5.55 2.39 -16.46
CA PRO A 50 -5.95 3.01 -17.74
C PRO A 50 -4.82 3.70 -18.49
N ASP A 51 -3.79 4.16 -17.77
CA ASP A 51 -2.65 4.85 -18.37
C ASP A 51 -1.52 3.88 -18.73
N GLY A 52 -1.73 2.57 -18.54
CA GLY A 52 -0.73 1.56 -18.85
C GLY A 52 0.24 1.25 -17.74
N LYS A 53 0.22 2.00 -16.64
CA LYS A 53 1.09 1.70 -15.50
C LYS A 53 0.61 0.46 -14.78
N GLU A 54 1.56 -0.28 -14.21
CA GLU A 54 1.27 -1.54 -13.53
C GLU A 54 1.73 -1.50 -12.09
N GLY A 55 1.14 -2.35 -11.26
CA GLY A 55 1.56 -2.48 -9.88
C GLY A 55 0.61 -3.37 -9.10
N TRP A 56 0.96 -3.57 -7.83
CA TRP A 56 0.17 -4.39 -6.91
C TRP A 56 -0.99 -3.57 -6.34
N VAL A 57 -2.19 -4.13 -6.40
CA VAL A 57 -3.39 -3.53 -5.83
C VAL A 57 -4.05 -4.59 -4.96
N HIS A 58 -4.31 -4.25 -3.70
CA HIS A 58 -5.02 -5.18 -2.82
C HIS A 58 -6.47 -5.28 -3.26
N ARG A 59 -6.99 -6.50 -3.21
CA ARG A 59 -8.34 -6.80 -3.68
C ARG A 59 -9.41 -5.93 -3.02
N SER A 60 -9.17 -5.48 -1.78
CA SER A 60 -10.13 -4.66 -1.05
C SER A 60 -10.38 -3.28 -1.67
N PHE A 61 -9.51 -2.84 -2.59
CA PHE A 61 -9.71 -1.56 -3.29
C PHE A 61 -10.47 -1.73 -4.61
N LEU A 62 -10.88 -2.95 -4.92
CA LEU A 62 -11.43 -3.27 -6.25
C LEU A 62 -12.78 -3.96 -6.15
N SER A 63 -13.62 -3.68 -7.14
CA SER A 63 -14.84 -4.46 -7.38
C SER A 63 -14.58 -5.30 -8.64
N GLU A 64 -14.44 -6.61 -8.47
CA GLU A 64 -14.03 -7.49 -9.55
C GLU A 64 -15.21 -7.91 -10.41
N SER A 65 -14.95 -8.04 -11.71
CA SER A 65 -15.89 -8.53 -12.69
C SER A 65 -15.11 -9.41 -13.66
N SER A 66 -15.77 -10.01 -14.64
CA SER A 66 -15.09 -10.93 -15.56
C SER A 66 -13.90 -10.26 -16.24
N GLY A 67 -12.67 -10.68 -15.90
CA GLY A 67 -11.45 -10.26 -16.55
C GLY A 67 -10.96 -8.86 -16.23
N HIS A 68 -11.72 -8.09 -15.43
CA HIS A 68 -11.30 -6.75 -15.06
C HIS A 68 -11.84 -6.40 -13.68
N ALA A 69 -11.47 -5.22 -13.18
CA ALA A 69 -11.98 -4.72 -11.91
C ALA A 69 -12.08 -3.22 -11.95
N THR A 70 -12.90 -2.66 -11.07
CA THR A 70 -13.10 -1.21 -10.97
C THR A 70 -12.63 -0.76 -9.60
N ALA A 71 -11.85 0.33 -9.56
CA ALA A 71 -11.39 0.89 -8.30
C ALA A 71 -12.57 1.47 -7.53
N ILE A 72 -12.76 1.04 -6.28
CA ILE A 72 -13.84 1.55 -5.45
C ILE A 72 -13.40 2.75 -4.61
N SER A 73 -12.10 3.07 -4.64
CA SER A 73 -11.55 4.25 -3.98
C SER A 73 -10.27 4.64 -4.71
N ASP A 74 -9.79 5.83 -4.43
CA ASP A 74 -8.46 6.24 -4.89
C ASP A 74 -7.41 5.33 -4.27
N TYR A 75 -6.34 5.05 -5.00
CA TYR A 75 -5.30 4.14 -4.55
C TYR A 75 -3.97 4.49 -5.21
N SER A 76 -2.88 4.32 -4.49
CA SER A 76 -1.54 4.38 -5.05
C SER A 76 -0.73 3.19 -4.55
N ALA A 77 -0.02 2.55 -5.46
CA ALA A 77 0.88 1.44 -5.13
C ALA A 77 2.28 1.93 -4.75
N LYS A 78 2.46 3.22 -4.56
CA LYS A 78 3.77 3.79 -4.27
C LYS A 78 4.36 3.18 -3.01
N GLU A 79 5.56 2.62 -3.14
CA GLU A 79 6.35 2.16 -2.01
C GLU A 79 7.27 3.28 -1.57
N LEU A 80 7.66 3.25 -0.29
CA LEU A 80 8.63 4.21 0.22
C LEU A 80 10.01 3.57 0.29
N THR A 81 11.02 4.37 0.02
CA THR A 81 12.39 4.02 0.38
C THR A 81 12.62 4.59 1.77
N ALA A 82 13.07 3.77 2.69
CA ALA A 82 13.18 4.17 4.09
C ALA A 82 14.48 3.64 4.70
N SER A 83 15.00 4.41 5.63
CA SER A 83 16.22 4.06 6.35
C SER A 83 15.86 3.56 7.74
N GLU A 84 16.71 2.70 8.27
CA GLU A 84 16.55 2.24 9.65
C GLU A 84 16.47 3.43 10.60
N GLY A 85 15.52 3.39 11.52
CA GLY A 85 15.32 4.43 12.52
C GLY A 85 14.31 5.50 12.16
N GLU A 86 13.86 5.56 10.91
CA GLU A 86 12.82 6.52 10.56
C GLU A 86 11.54 6.18 11.30
N ARG A 87 10.80 7.22 11.66
CA ARG A 87 9.57 7.07 12.43
C ARG A 87 8.39 7.65 11.71
N GLY A 88 7.21 7.17 12.06
CA GLY A 88 5.99 7.66 11.47
C GLY A 88 4.77 7.03 12.10
N ARG A 89 3.69 7.02 11.33
CA ARG A 89 2.40 6.51 11.79
C ARG A 89 1.89 5.44 10.85
N LEU A 90 1.28 4.42 11.45
CA LEU A 90 0.66 3.34 10.71
C LEU A 90 -0.73 3.78 10.29
N LEU A 91 -1.01 3.75 9.00
CA LEU A 91 -2.33 4.12 8.48
C LEU A 91 -3.19 2.89 8.23
N GLN A 92 -2.59 1.80 7.73
CA GLN A 92 -3.33 0.61 7.37
C GLN A 92 -2.38 -0.57 7.22
N VAL A 93 -2.84 -1.76 7.54
CA VAL A 93 -2.09 -3.00 7.27
C VAL A 93 -3.00 -3.92 6.46
N LEU A 94 -2.49 -4.41 5.33
CA LEU A 94 -3.20 -5.35 4.47
C LEU A 94 -2.23 -6.44 4.04
N ASP A 95 -2.46 -7.65 4.53
CA ASP A 95 -1.79 -8.86 4.04
C ASP A 95 -0.30 -8.66 3.76
N GLY A 96 0.46 -8.38 4.82
CA GLY A 96 1.91 -8.31 4.74
C GLY A 96 2.48 -6.94 4.40
N TRP A 97 1.64 -5.96 4.06
CA TRP A 97 2.08 -4.63 3.69
C TRP A 97 1.43 -3.57 4.56
N ALA A 98 2.19 -2.56 4.92
CA ALA A 98 1.73 -1.47 5.77
C ALA A 98 1.76 -0.16 5.00
N LEU A 99 0.65 0.56 5.03
CA LEU A 99 0.60 1.92 4.53
C LEU A 99 0.98 2.82 5.70
N VAL A 100 2.01 3.63 5.52
CA VAL A 100 2.56 4.46 6.60
C VAL A 100 2.77 5.88 6.12
N GLU A 101 2.79 6.79 7.08
CA GLU A 101 3.22 8.16 6.85
C GLU A 101 4.48 8.38 7.66
N LEU A 102 5.61 8.56 6.98
CA LEU A 102 6.88 8.83 7.62
C LEU A 102 7.10 10.33 7.76
N GLU A 103 8.13 10.71 8.48
CA GLU A 103 8.46 12.13 8.67
C GLU A 103 8.60 12.82 7.32
N GLY A 104 8.18 14.09 7.26
CA GLY A 104 8.14 14.84 6.01
C GLY A 104 6.89 14.56 5.20
N SER A 105 5.87 13.97 5.82
CA SER A 105 4.58 13.68 5.18
C SER A 105 4.69 12.74 3.99
N ARG A 106 5.66 11.82 4.04
CA ARG A 106 5.84 10.83 2.98
C ARG A 106 4.91 9.65 3.24
N VAL A 107 3.95 9.42 2.36
CA VAL A 107 2.97 8.34 2.50
C VAL A 107 3.23 7.27 1.45
N GLY A 108 3.24 6.02 1.87
CA GLY A 108 3.40 4.91 0.94
C GLY A 108 3.48 3.58 1.67
N TRP A 109 3.71 2.53 0.89
CA TRP A 109 3.71 1.16 1.38
C TRP A 109 5.11 0.69 1.74
N LEU A 110 5.20 -0.04 2.84
CA LEU A 110 6.41 -0.77 3.25
C LEU A 110 6.01 -2.18 3.63
N PRO A 111 6.91 -3.17 3.40
CA PRO A 111 6.64 -4.50 3.93
C PRO A 111 6.48 -4.43 5.44
N GLU A 112 5.50 -5.12 5.96
CA GLU A 112 5.25 -5.11 7.41
C GLU A 112 6.47 -5.56 8.20
N GLY A 113 7.22 -6.50 7.63
CA GLY A 113 8.40 -7.06 8.30
C GLY A 113 9.55 -6.09 8.55
N VAL A 114 9.57 -4.94 7.83
CA VAL A 114 10.64 -3.95 8.06
C VAL A 114 10.26 -2.93 9.13
N LEU A 115 9.09 -3.08 9.74
CA LEU A 115 8.58 -2.13 10.72
C LEU A 115 8.51 -2.73 12.10
N HIS A 116 8.75 -1.88 13.08
CA HIS A 116 8.47 -2.16 14.47
C HIS A 116 7.33 -1.24 14.90
N THR A 117 6.25 -1.82 15.44
CA THR A 117 5.11 -1.03 15.89
C THR A 117 5.15 -0.90 17.38
N SER A 118 4.77 0.28 17.85
CA SER A 118 4.68 0.52 19.27
C SER A 118 3.30 0.12 19.77
N ASN A 119 3.26 -0.70 20.80
CA ASN A 119 2.02 -1.21 21.39
C ASN A 119 1.79 -0.60 22.76
N ILE A 120 1.68 0.65 22.81
CA ILE A 120 1.46 1.30 24.09
C ILE A 120 -0.01 1.36 24.43
#